data_937d05259e70c453b063ebd27ac6713f
#
_entry.id   937d05259e70c453b063ebd27ac6713f
#
_cell.length_a   1.000
_cell.length_b   1.000
_cell.length_c   1.000
_cell.angle_alpha   90.00
_cell.angle_beta   90.00
_cell.angle_gamma   90.00
#
_symmetry.space_group_name_H-M   'P 1'
#
loop_
_entity.id
_entity.type
_entity.pdbx_description
1 polymer ?
#
loop_
_entity_poly.entity_id
_entity_poly.type
_entity_poly.pdbx_seq_one_letter_code
_entity_poly.pdbx_strand_id
1 'polypeptide(L)' 'MAFDNFEQLEGKINRLIENHERVKKEKDSIQKKLAEKESEWHHLQGQIRRYERERVELREKIDKIIGQLASIDLPD' A
#
# COMPACT_ATOMS: atom_id res chain seq x y z
N MET A 1 -37.92 28.03 29.44
CA MET A 1 -38.37 27.10 30.50
C MET A 1 -37.35 25.97 30.64
N ALA A 2 -37.26 25.43 31.84
CA ALA A 2 -36.24 24.43 32.17
C ALA A 2 -36.32 23.13 31.31
N PHE A 3 -37.54 22.73 30.96
CA PHE A 3 -37.77 21.52 30.18
C PHE A 3 -37.25 21.64 28.74
N ASP A 4 -37.44 22.77 28.12
CA ASP A 4 -36.96 23.01 26.75
C ASP A 4 -35.42 22.98 26.70
N ASN A 5 -34.77 23.55 27.71
CA ASN A 5 -33.32 23.53 27.82
C ASN A 5 -32.79 22.12 28.04
N PHE A 6 -33.52 21.33 28.81
CA PHE A 6 -33.17 19.92 29.07
C PHE A 6 -33.24 19.08 27.80
N GLU A 7 -34.32 19.22 27.03
CA GLU A 7 -34.48 18.53 25.76
C GLU A 7 -33.44 18.92 24.76
N GLN A 8 -33.13 20.21 24.69
CA GLN A 8 -32.06 20.70 23.79
C GLN A 8 -30.71 20.13 24.20
N LEU A 9 -30.41 20.09 25.46
CA LEU A 9 -29.17 19.54 25.98
C LEU A 9 -29.07 18.04 25.67
N GLU A 10 -30.14 17.31 25.91
CA GLU A 10 -30.22 15.89 25.61
C GLU A 10 -30.03 15.62 24.13
N GLY A 11 -30.67 16.42 23.27
CA GLY A 11 -30.48 16.33 21.82
C GLY A 11 -29.05 16.57 21.39
N LYS A 12 -28.37 17.54 21.99
CA LYS A 12 -26.96 17.84 21.70
C LYS A 12 -26.04 16.69 22.14
N ILE A 13 -26.32 16.13 23.31
CA ILE A 13 -25.54 14.98 23.81
C ILE A 13 -25.70 13.78 22.89
N ASN A 14 -26.93 13.50 22.47
CA ASN A 14 -27.19 12.39 21.52
C ASN A 14 -26.48 12.58 20.20
N ARG A 15 -26.48 13.79 19.65
CA ARG A 15 -25.72 14.11 18.43
C ARG A 15 -24.22 13.92 18.62
N LEU A 16 -23.71 14.34 19.77
CA LEU A 16 -22.30 14.20 20.09
C LEU A 16 -21.90 12.72 20.15
N ILE A 17 -22.73 11.89 20.77
CA ILE A 17 -22.50 10.45 20.85
C ILE A 17 -22.53 9.83 19.46
N GLU A 18 -23.53 10.15 18.64
CA GLU A 18 -23.64 9.66 17.27
C GLU A 18 -22.44 10.07 16.42
N ASN A 19 -22.03 11.31 16.53
CA ASN A 19 -20.84 11.81 15.82
C ASN A 19 -19.56 11.09 16.27
N HIS A 20 -19.44 10.85 17.56
CA HIS A 20 -18.29 10.14 18.11
C HIS A 20 -18.23 8.70 17.60
N GLU A 21 -19.34 8.00 17.57
CA GLU A 21 -19.42 6.65 17.05
C GLU A 21 -19.10 6.59 15.56
N ARG A 22 -19.61 7.56 14.80
CA ARG A 22 -19.32 7.66 13.37
C ARG A 22 -17.84 7.89 13.11
N VAL A 23 -17.23 8.83 13.83
CA VAL A 23 -15.80 9.13 13.70
C VAL A 23 -14.96 7.91 14.07
N LYS A 24 -15.36 7.20 15.11
CA LYS A 24 -14.67 5.98 15.54
C LYS A 24 -14.70 4.91 14.45
N LYS A 25 -15.84 4.71 13.80
CA LYS A 25 -15.99 3.77 12.70
C LYS A 25 -15.16 4.19 11.49
N GLU A 26 -15.16 5.48 11.16
CA GLU A 26 -14.34 6.02 10.09
C GLU A 26 -12.86 5.82 10.37
N LYS A 27 -12.42 6.05 11.60
CA LYS A 27 -11.05 5.83 12.03
C LYS A 27 -10.65 4.36 11.85
N ASP A 28 -11.49 3.44 12.32
CA ASP A 28 -11.23 2.00 12.20
C ASP A 28 -11.15 1.58 10.73
N SER A 29 -12.04 2.11 9.89
CA SER A 29 -12.03 1.84 8.45
C SER A 29 -10.76 2.36 7.79
N ILE A 30 -10.33 3.57 8.14
CA ILE A 30 -9.10 4.17 7.61
C ILE A 30 -7.88 3.38 8.04
N GLN A 31 -7.81 2.97 9.30
CA GLN A 31 -6.71 2.15 9.82
C GLN A 31 -6.61 0.82 9.09
N LYS A 32 -7.75 0.19 8.79
CA LYS A 32 -7.81 -1.05 8.05
C LYS A 32 -7.30 -0.85 6.62
N LYS A 33 -7.75 0.21 5.95
CA LYS A 33 -7.29 0.55 4.59
C LYS A 33 -5.80 0.84 4.56
N LEU A 34 -5.30 1.53 5.57
CA LEU A 34 -3.87 1.83 5.70
C LEU A 34 -3.06 0.55 5.82
N ALA A 35 -3.50 -0.38 6.67
CA ALA A 35 -2.83 -1.66 6.84
C ALA A 35 -2.80 -2.47 5.53
N GLU A 36 -3.91 -2.46 4.78
CA GLU A 36 -4.00 -3.10 3.47
C GLU A 36 -3.02 -2.47 2.48
N LYS A 37 -2.95 -1.13 2.46
CA LYS A 37 -2.04 -0.41 1.57
C LYS A 37 -0.57 -0.65 1.92
N GLU A 38 -0.24 -0.72 3.19
CA GLU A 38 1.11 -1.04 3.64
C GLU A 38 1.50 -2.45 3.20
N SER A 39 0.59 -3.42 3.33
CA SER A 39 0.80 -4.78 2.88
C SER A 39 1.02 -4.84 1.37
N GLU A 40 0.20 -4.15 0.58
CA GLU A 40 0.36 -4.04 -0.86
C GLU A 40 1.71 -3.42 -1.24
N TRP A 41 2.11 -2.37 -0.53
CA TRP A 41 3.37 -1.68 -0.76
C TRP A 41 4.56 -2.61 -0.55
N HIS A 42 4.57 -3.36 0.55
CA HIS A 42 5.63 -4.34 0.83
C HIS A 42 5.68 -5.44 -0.24
N HIS A 43 4.52 -5.90 -0.68
CA HIS A 43 4.42 -6.89 -1.73
C HIS A 43 5.01 -6.36 -3.05
N LEU A 44 4.64 -5.14 -3.43
CA LEU A 44 5.15 -4.49 -4.65
C LEU A 44 6.66 -4.27 -4.57
N GLN A 45 7.17 -3.87 -3.42
CA GLN A 45 8.60 -3.71 -3.21
C GLN A 45 9.35 -5.02 -3.39
N GLY A 46 8.79 -6.11 -2.86
CA GLY A 46 9.34 -7.44 -3.07
C GLY A 46 9.38 -7.84 -4.54
N GLN A 47 8.33 -7.54 -5.30
CA GLN A 47 8.27 -7.79 -6.72
C GLN A 47 9.30 -6.98 -7.49
N ILE A 48 9.46 -5.70 -7.15
CA ILE A 48 10.45 -4.83 -7.80
C ILE A 48 11.86 -5.38 -7.61
N ARG A 49 12.21 -5.79 -6.39
CA ARG A 49 13.52 -6.38 -6.09
C ARG A 49 13.76 -7.67 -6.88
N ARG A 50 12.72 -8.47 -7.03
CA ARG A 50 12.75 -9.71 -7.78
C ARG A 50 13.01 -9.43 -9.28
N TYR A 51 12.29 -8.47 -9.85
CA TYR A 51 12.47 -8.07 -11.25
C TYR A 51 13.85 -7.47 -11.49
N GLU A 52 14.36 -6.69 -10.56
CA GLU A 52 15.72 -6.15 -10.67
C GLU A 52 16.76 -7.25 -10.69
N ARG A 53 16.61 -8.26 -9.85
CA ARG A 53 17.51 -9.43 -9.86
C ARG A 53 17.42 -10.20 -11.16
N GLU A 54 16.21 -10.47 -11.61
CA GLU A 54 15.98 -11.18 -12.88
C GLU A 54 16.58 -10.40 -14.06
N ARG A 55 16.45 -9.09 -14.02
CA ARG A 55 17.03 -8.22 -15.05
C ARG A 55 18.55 -8.30 -15.09
N VAL A 56 19.17 -8.27 -13.92
CA VAL A 56 20.64 -8.40 -13.81
C VAL A 56 21.09 -9.77 -14.30
N GLU A 57 20.43 -10.83 -13.88
CA GLU A 57 20.73 -12.20 -14.31
C GLU A 57 20.58 -12.36 -15.82
N LEU A 58 19.53 -11.79 -16.38
CA LEU A 58 19.29 -11.82 -17.83
C LEU A 58 20.40 -11.07 -18.58
N ARG A 59 20.79 -9.90 -18.08
CA ARG A 59 21.87 -9.12 -18.68
C ARG A 59 23.19 -9.91 -18.65
N GLU A 60 23.51 -10.55 -17.54
CA GLU A 60 24.71 -11.38 -17.42
C GLU A 60 24.70 -12.54 -18.41
N LYS A 61 23.55 -13.19 -18.57
CA LYS A 61 23.40 -14.27 -19.56
C LYS A 61 23.56 -13.78 -20.99
N ILE A 62 23.00 -12.62 -21.32
CA ILE A 62 23.10 -12.01 -22.61
C ILE A 62 24.59 -11.66 -22.91
N ASP A 63 25.25 -11.03 -21.94
CA ASP A 63 26.67 -10.67 -22.08
C ASP A 63 27.53 -11.91 -22.26
N LYS A 64 27.23 -12.98 -21.56
CA LYS A 64 27.93 -14.25 -21.72
C LYS A 64 27.74 -14.85 -23.12
N ILE A 65 26.51 -14.83 -23.62
CA ILE A 65 26.19 -15.32 -24.96
C ILE A 65 26.89 -14.48 -26.03
N ILE A 66 26.89 -13.18 -25.88
CA ILE A 66 27.58 -12.26 -26.79
C ILE A 66 29.08 -12.55 -26.80
N GLY A 67 29.65 -12.75 -25.59
CA GLY A 67 31.05 -13.11 -25.46
C GLY A 67 31.38 -14.43 -26.15
N GLN A 68 30.53 -15.43 -26.03
CA GLN A 68 30.69 -16.72 -26.68
C GLN A 68 30.58 -16.59 -28.19
N LEU A 69 29.63 -15.82 -28.69
CA LEU A 69 29.48 -15.56 -30.13
C LEU A 69 30.69 -14.83 -30.69
N ALA A 70 31.20 -13.85 -29.98
CA ALA A 70 32.40 -13.12 -30.40
C ALA A 70 33.62 -14.04 -30.49
N SER A 71 33.69 -15.04 -29.60
CA SER A 71 34.78 -16.01 -29.62
C SER A 71 34.64 -17.03 -30.76
N ILE A 72 33.42 -17.35 -31.18
CA ILE A 72 33.17 -18.27 -32.30
C ILE A 72 33.31 -17.57 -33.64
N ASP A 73 32.93 -16.32 -33.71
CA ASP A 73 32.94 -15.51 -34.92
C ASP A 73 34.33 -14.94 -35.21
N LEU A 74 35.34 -15.80 -35.16
CA LEU A 74 36.68 -15.41 -35.51
C LEU A 74 36.84 -15.50 -37.02
N PRO A 75 37.41 -14.48 -37.65
CA PRO A 75 37.65 -14.52 -39.07
C PRO A 75 38.69 -15.61 -39.40
N ASP A 76 38.41 -16.30 -40.41
CA ASP A 76 39.32 -17.31 -40.95
C ASP A 76 40.57 -16.70 -41.56
#